data_1398bee2b4678906ce31aa5dcdd2cef6
#
_entry.id   1398bee2b4678906ce31aa5dcdd2cef6
#
_cell.length_a   1.000
_cell.length_b   1.000
_cell.length_c   1.000
_cell.angle_alpha   90.00
_cell.angle_beta   90.00
_cell.angle_gamma   90.00
#
_symmetry.space_group_name_H-M   'P 1'
#
loop_
_entity.id
_entity.type
_entity.pdbx_description
1 polymer ?
#
loop_
_entity_poly.entity_id
_entity_poly.type
_entity_poly.pdbx_seq_one_letter_code
_entity_poly.pdbx_strand_id
1 'polypeptide(L)'
;MIDALKGNEHRCDYDGIDVIPAVIPGSTSSVIPGSTGDLTGRYCYCPVTHKITLGEIVDLIYSFADQPKTLMIPEIPENSFAKKLYSTYLSYLPKEKVSFPLKMNVDARGSFTELVHTLNCGQVSINISKPGITKGQHWHNTKWEFFIVVSGHGLIQQRRIGSDEVLNFEVSGDKIEAVHMLPGYTHNIINLSDTENLVTVMYCNEIFNPNKPDTYFELV
;
A
#
# COMPACT_ATOMS: atom_id res chain seq x y z
N MET A 1 -0.29 21.10 13.87
CA MET A 1 -1.28 21.93 13.14
C MET A 1 -2.62 22.01 13.86
N ILE A 2 -3.24 20.91 14.29
CA ILE A 2 -4.53 20.93 15.03
C ILE A 2 -4.41 21.64 16.38
N ASP A 3 -3.33 21.45 17.11
CA ASP A 3 -3.11 22.10 18.41
C ASP A 3 -2.84 23.60 18.28
N ALA A 4 -2.14 24.01 17.23
CA ALA A 4 -1.96 25.43 16.90
C ALA A 4 -3.30 26.12 16.56
N LEU A 5 -4.21 25.41 15.86
CA LEU A 5 -5.56 25.92 15.55
C LEU A 5 -6.46 26.01 16.79
N LYS A 6 -6.18 25.23 17.84
CA LYS A 6 -6.89 25.27 19.14
C LYS A 6 -6.30 26.26 20.12
N GLY A 7 -5.28 27.03 19.73
CA GLY A 7 -4.62 27.99 20.61
C GLY A 7 -3.72 27.37 21.68
N ASN A 8 -3.45 26.07 21.58
CA ASN A 8 -2.47 25.41 22.42
C ASN A 8 -1.08 25.66 21.84
N GLU A 9 -0.38 26.64 22.36
CA GLU A 9 1.00 26.92 21.94
C GLU A 9 1.95 25.86 22.50
N HIS A 10 2.10 24.75 21.80
CA HIS A 10 3.24 23.89 22.00
C HIS A 10 4.43 24.50 21.26
N ARG A 11 5.33 25.15 22.00
CA ARG A 11 6.69 25.38 21.53
C ARG A 11 7.35 24.04 21.38
N CYS A 12 7.42 23.55 20.14
CA CYS A 12 8.36 22.50 19.82
C CYS A 12 9.73 23.17 19.75
N ASP A 13 10.54 23.00 20.76
CA ASP A 13 11.97 23.30 20.71
C ASP A 13 12.59 22.26 19.77
N TYR A 14 12.65 22.60 18.49
CA TYR A 14 13.47 21.87 17.52
C TYR A 14 14.86 22.47 17.56
N ASP A 15 15.79 21.76 18.17
CA ASP A 15 17.21 22.08 18.11
C ASP A 15 17.64 22.21 16.63
N GLY A 16 18.08 23.39 16.24
CA GLY A 16 18.67 23.68 14.93
C GLY A 16 17.78 24.37 13.88
N ILE A 17 16.68 25.01 14.29
CA ILE A 17 15.88 25.82 13.36
C ILE A 17 16.25 27.27 13.51
N ASP A 18 16.76 27.87 12.43
CA ASP A 18 16.94 29.30 12.30
C ASP A 18 15.57 30.01 12.33
N VAL A 19 15.34 30.82 13.33
CA VAL A 19 14.18 31.70 13.39
C VAL A 19 14.38 32.83 12.37
N ILE A 20 13.71 32.73 11.22
CA ILE A 20 13.73 33.78 10.22
C ILE A 20 12.68 34.82 10.58
N PRO A 21 13.06 36.08 10.86
CA PRO A 21 12.09 37.13 11.00
C PRO A 21 11.29 37.29 9.70
N ALA A 22 9.97 37.30 9.78
CA ALA A 22 9.15 37.56 8.60
C ALA A 22 9.36 39.01 8.17
N VAL A 23 10.24 39.22 7.19
CA VAL A 23 10.46 40.53 6.56
C VAL A 23 9.50 40.69 5.40
N ILE A 24 8.49 41.55 5.53
CA ILE A 24 7.63 41.94 4.43
C ILE A 24 8.34 43.10 3.69
N PRO A 25 8.69 42.97 2.41
CA PRO A 25 9.31 44.06 1.67
C PRO A 25 8.44 45.34 1.71
N GLY A 26 9.00 46.43 2.20
CA GLY A 26 8.31 47.73 2.29
C GLY A 26 7.61 48.02 3.59
N SER A 27 7.64 47.16 4.59
CA SER A 27 7.10 47.38 5.92
C SER A 27 8.21 47.56 6.95
N THR A 28 8.13 48.59 7.78
CA THR A 28 9.05 48.81 8.90
C THR A 28 8.67 48.00 10.15
N SER A 29 7.63 47.20 10.07
CA SER A 29 7.22 46.27 11.13
C SER A 29 6.75 44.94 10.52
N SER A 30 7.22 43.85 11.08
CA SER A 30 6.79 42.49 10.73
C SER A 30 5.39 42.23 11.28
N VAL A 31 4.35 42.42 10.47
CA VAL A 31 2.96 42.17 10.86
C VAL A 31 2.44 40.96 10.09
N ILE A 32 1.94 39.96 10.81
CA ILE A 32 1.15 38.87 10.24
C ILE A 32 -0.32 39.32 10.21
N PRO A 33 -0.99 39.37 9.03
CA PRO A 33 -2.40 39.74 8.96
C PRO A 33 -3.26 38.75 9.77
N GLY A 34 -4.06 39.27 10.70
CA GLY A 34 -5.04 38.52 11.49
C GLY A 34 -4.75 38.34 12.97
N SER A 35 -3.66 38.91 13.50
CA SER A 35 -3.37 38.88 14.93
C SER A 35 -3.75 40.22 15.58
N THR A 36 -4.64 40.22 16.57
CA THR A 36 -5.13 41.39 17.31
C THR A 36 -4.36 41.68 18.60
N GLY A 37 -3.14 41.19 18.77
CA GLY A 37 -2.33 41.41 19.97
C GLY A 37 -1.04 42.17 19.73
N ASP A 38 -0.41 42.67 20.79
CA ASP A 38 0.94 43.23 20.73
C ASP A 38 1.94 42.22 20.17
N LEU A 39 2.52 42.58 19.02
CA LEU A 39 3.42 41.70 18.24
C LEU A 39 4.90 42.00 18.50
N THR A 40 5.22 42.87 19.45
CA THR A 40 6.61 43.15 19.82
C THR A 40 7.25 41.90 20.39
N GLY A 41 8.23 41.33 19.63
CA GLY A 41 8.97 40.14 20.02
C GLY A 41 8.36 38.80 19.54
N ARG A 42 7.33 38.79 18.69
CA ARG A 42 6.79 37.58 18.10
C ARG A 42 7.50 37.26 16.76
N TYR A 43 7.95 36.04 16.64
CA TYR A 43 8.62 35.52 15.43
C TYR A 43 7.67 34.60 14.70
N CYS A 44 7.70 34.66 13.36
CA CYS A 44 7.06 33.65 12.54
C CYS A 44 7.92 32.37 12.57
N TYR A 45 7.35 31.33 13.10
CA TYR A 45 8.04 30.04 13.22
C TYR A 45 7.69 29.15 12.03
N CYS A 46 8.69 28.79 11.25
CA CYS A 46 8.55 27.89 10.12
C CYS A 46 9.31 26.58 10.40
N PRO A 47 8.66 25.58 11.05
CA PRO A 47 9.36 24.44 11.66
C PRO A 47 10.08 23.56 10.66
N VAL A 48 9.51 23.36 9.49
CA VAL A 48 10.13 22.59 8.39
C VAL A 48 9.64 23.14 7.07
N THR A 49 10.56 23.46 6.17
CA THR A 49 10.25 23.89 4.82
C THR A 49 10.73 22.84 3.83
N HIS A 50 9.98 22.70 2.72
CA HIS A 50 10.35 21.87 1.60
C HIS A 50 10.44 22.75 0.36
N LYS A 51 11.55 22.62 -0.37
CA LYS A 51 11.69 23.29 -1.66
C LYS A 51 11.01 22.40 -2.71
N ILE A 52 9.90 22.89 -3.26
CA ILE A 52 9.11 22.18 -4.26
C ILE A 52 8.43 23.18 -5.18
N THR A 53 8.22 22.82 -6.44
CA THR A 53 7.49 23.64 -7.40
C THR A 53 5.98 23.38 -7.31
N LEU A 54 5.18 24.33 -7.80
CA LEU A 54 3.73 24.14 -7.89
C LEU A 54 3.35 22.97 -8.81
N GLY A 55 4.11 22.74 -9.89
CA GLY A 55 3.91 21.60 -10.79
C GLY A 55 4.06 20.27 -10.05
N GLU A 56 5.15 20.08 -9.30
CA GLU A 56 5.38 18.88 -8.50
C GLU A 56 4.28 18.66 -7.45
N ILE A 57 3.74 19.72 -6.85
CA ILE A 57 2.59 19.60 -5.92
C ILE A 57 1.36 19.08 -6.65
N VAL A 58 1.07 19.61 -7.83
CA VAL A 58 -0.07 19.19 -8.67
C VAL A 58 0.07 17.73 -9.08
N ASP A 59 1.25 17.31 -9.54
CA ASP A 59 1.52 15.93 -9.95
C ASP A 59 1.34 14.94 -8.78
N LEU A 60 1.82 15.30 -7.58
CA LEU A 60 1.60 14.51 -6.37
C LEU A 60 0.11 14.37 -6.04
N ILE A 61 -0.67 15.47 -6.08
CA ILE A 61 -2.11 15.44 -5.79
C ILE A 61 -2.85 14.56 -6.79
N TYR A 62 -2.51 14.63 -8.09
CA TYR A 62 -3.10 13.73 -9.09
C TYR A 62 -2.73 12.27 -8.84
N SER A 63 -1.49 11.97 -8.49
CA SER A 63 -1.08 10.60 -8.16
C SER A 63 -1.87 10.03 -6.97
N PHE A 64 -2.13 10.87 -5.95
CA PHE A 64 -2.96 10.48 -4.80
C PHE A 64 -4.42 10.24 -5.20
N ALA A 65 -4.97 11.10 -6.07
CA ALA A 65 -6.35 10.97 -6.55
C ALA A 65 -6.58 9.74 -7.44
N ASP A 66 -5.56 9.26 -8.12
CA ASP A 66 -5.63 8.07 -8.98
C ASP A 66 -5.40 6.75 -8.24
N GLN A 67 -4.91 6.79 -7.00
CA GLN A 67 -4.65 5.60 -6.19
C GLN A 67 -5.84 4.62 -6.13
N PRO A 68 -7.10 5.03 -5.94
CA PRO A 68 -8.23 4.09 -5.92
C PRO A 68 -8.48 3.36 -7.24
N LYS A 69 -8.00 3.90 -8.38
CA LYS A 69 -8.13 3.30 -9.71
C LYS A 69 -6.95 2.40 -10.05
N THR A 70 -5.75 2.86 -9.72
CA THR A 70 -4.48 2.18 -10.04
C THR A 70 -4.09 1.15 -9.00
N LEU A 71 -4.65 1.26 -7.79
CA LEU A 71 -4.25 0.55 -6.58
C LEU A 71 -2.78 0.81 -6.18
N MET A 72 -2.11 1.75 -6.85
CA MET A 72 -0.71 2.08 -6.62
C MET A 72 -0.55 2.88 -5.32
N ILE A 73 0.23 2.36 -4.37
CA ILE A 73 0.62 3.12 -3.20
C ILE A 73 1.58 4.24 -3.64
N PRO A 74 1.28 5.51 -3.31
CA PRO A 74 2.20 6.61 -3.63
C PRO A 74 3.55 6.43 -2.95
N GLU A 75 4.62 6.92 -3.60
CA GLU A 75 5.94 6.98 -2.96
C GLU A 75 5.95 8.10 -1.92
N ILE A 76 5.98 7.71 -0.66
CA ILE A 76 5.92 8.64 0.49
C ILE A 76 7.07 8.37 1.47
N PRO A 77 8.33 8.62 1.09
CA PRO A 77 9.48 8.39 1.96
C PRO A 77 9.33 9.08 3.32
N GLU A 78 9.96 8.52 4.33
CA GLU A 78 9.96 9.11 5.67
C GLU A 78 10.48 10.56 5.61
N ASN A 79 9.83 11.47 6.37
CA ASN A 79 10.14 12.90 6.43
C ASN A 79 10.02 13.66 5.10
N SER A 80 9.47 13.06 4.05
CA SER A 80 9.28 13.73 2.75
C SER A 80 8.11 14.72 2.77
N PHE A 81 8.15 15.68 1.84
CA PHE A 81 7.01 16.55 1.56
C PHE A 81 5.79 15.74 1.11
N ALA A 82 6.00 14.75 0.24
CA ALA A 82 4.95 13.88 -0.27
C ALA A 82 4.17 13.20 0.86
N LYS A 83 4.85 12.69 1.90
CA LYS A 83 4.20 12.10 3.08
C LYS A 83 3.29 13.08 3.80
N LYS A 84 3.76 14.31 4.01
CA LYS A 84 2.98 15.36 4.68
C LYS A 84 1.79 15.80 3.82
N LEU A 85 2.01 15.98 2.53
CA LEU A 85 0.98 16.37 1.57
C LEU A 85 -0.09 15.27 1.47
N TYR A 86 0.31 14.00 1.41
CA TYR A 86 -0.64 12.88 1.35
C TYR A 86 -1.53 12.80 2.59
N SER A 87 -0.95 12.97 3.78
CA SER A 87 -1.71 13.01 5.03
C SER A 87 -2.71 14.18 5.04
N THR A 88 -2.30 15.34 4.51
CA THR A 88 -3.18 16.50 4.35
C THR A 88 -4.28 16.21 3.33
N TYR A 89 -3.93 15.66 2.16
CA TYR A 89 -4.87 15.27 1.13
C TYR A 89 -5.97 14.33 1.68
N LEU A 90 -5.58 13.28 2.39
CA LEU A 90 -6.53 12.35 3.01
C LEU A 90 -7.46 13.03 4.01
N SER A 91 -6.97 14.02 4.77
CA SER A 91 -7.79 14.75 5.74
C SER A 91 -8.85 15.65 5.11
N TYR A 92 -8.72 15.96 3.83
CA TYR A 92 -9.67 16.75 3.04
C TYR A 92 -10.56 15.90 2.12
N LEU A 93 -10.43 14.58 2.15
CA LEU A 93 -11.30 13.73 1.33
C LEU A 93 -12.78 13.89 1.74
N PRO A 94 -13.67 14.11 0.78
CA PRO A 94 -15.11 14.03 1.03
C PRO A 94 -15.48 12.63 1.57
N LYS A 95 -16.48 12.55 2.43
CA LYS A 95 -16.89 11.29 3.09
C LYS A 95 -17.16 10.15 2.11
N GLU A 96 -17.75 10.46 0.97
CA GLU A 96 -18.08 9.52 -0.10
C GLU A 96 -16.86 8.97 -0.85
N LYS A 97 -15.67 9.59 -0.67
CA LYS A 97 -14.41 9.16 -1.29
C LYS A 97 -13.47 8.44 -0.30
N VAL A 98 -13.83 8.37 0.97
CA VAL A 98 -13.01 7.68 1.99
C VAL A 98 -13.00 6.16 1.78
N SER A 99 -14.10 5.61 1.25
CA SER A 99 -14.22 4.20 0.90
C SER A 99 -14.41 4.05 -0.60
N PHE A 100 -13.74 3.08 -1.19
CA PHE A 100 -13.88 2.75 -2.62
C PHE A 100 -13.92 1.23 -2.82
N PRO A 101 -14.72 0.72 -3.77
CA PRO A 101 -14.81 -0.70 -4.04
C PRO A 101 -13.56 -1.20 -4.77
N LEU A 102 -13.11 -2.40 -4.41
CA LEU A 102 -12.11 -3.14 -5.17
C LEU A 102 -12.79 -4.05 -6.19
N LYS A 103 -12.15 -4.22 -7.34
CA LYS A 103 -12.67 -5.12 -8.38
C LYS A 103 -12.46 -6.58 -7.97
N MET A 104 -13.53 -7.26 -7.64
CA MET A 104 -13.52 -8.70 -7.40
C MET A 104 -13.69 -9.47 -8.72
N ASN A 105 -12.74 -10.33 -9.05
CA ASN A 105 -12.87 -11.29 -10.15
C ASN A 105 -13.46 -12.57 -9.56
N VAL A 106 -14.74 -12.80 -9.79
CA VAL A 106 -15.53 -13.90 -9.20
C VAL A 106 -15.82 -14.97 -10.24
N ASP A 107 -15.62 -16.25 -9.90
CA ASP A 107 -16.00 -17.40 -10.71
C ASP A 107 -16.59 -18.54 -9.83
N ALA A 108 -16.82 -19.72 -10.42
CA ALA A 108 -17.36 -20.87 -9.69
C ALA A 108 -16.46 -21.34 -8.54
N ARG A 109 -15.16 -21.09 -8.62
CA ARG A 109 -14.14 -21.51 -7.66
C ARG A 109 -14.00 -20.57 -6.47
N GLY A 110 -14.52 -19.33 -6.56
CA GLY A 110 -14.40 -18.31 -5.53
C GLY A 110 -14.09 -16.94 -6.11
N SER A 111 -13.16 -16.20 -5.53
CA SER A 111 -12.80 -14.86 -6.02
C SER A 111 -11.29 -14.59 -5.93
N PHE A 112 -10.84 -13.65 -6.75
CA PHE A 112 -9.51 -13.05 -6.70
C PHE A 112 -9.65 -11.54 -6.76
N THR A 113 -8.97 -10.82 -5.86
CA THR A 113 -9.06 -9.38 -5.75
C THR A 113 -7.67 -8.79 -5.51
N GLU A 114 -7.26 -7.90 -6.40
CA GLU A 114 -6.05 -7.10 -6.19
C GLU A 114 -6.35 -6.04 -5.15
N LEU A 115 -5.47 -5.90 -4.16
CA LEU A 115 -5.63 -4.96 -3.05
C LEU A 115 -4.78 -3.72 -3.23
N VAL A 116 -3.52 -3.92 -3.57
CA VAL A 116 -2.50 -2.89 -3.60
C VAL A 116 -1.39 -3.24 -4.58
N HIS A 117 -0.91 -2.23 -5.31
CA HIS A 117 0.32 -2.27 -6.10
C HIS A 117 1.39 -1.39 -5.47
N THR A 118 2.65 -1.78 -5.59
CA THR A 118 3.79 -0.97 -5.13
C THR A 118 4.62 -0.46 -6.31
N LEU A 119 5.30 0.67 -6.13
CA LEU A 119 6.17 1.25 -7.18
C LEU A 119 7.33 0.33 -7.57
N ASN A 120 7.73 -0.57 -6.69
CA ASN A 120 8.74 -1.61 -6.96
C ASN A 120 8.14 -2.85 -7.64
N CYS A 121 7.06 -2.65 -8.41
CA CYS A 121 6.36 -3.68 -9.17
C CYS A 121 5.70 -4.79 -8.36
N GLY A 122 5.57 -4.65 -7.03
CA GLY A 122 4.88 -5.63 -6.19
C GLY A 122 3.36 -5.52 -6.27
N GLN A 123 2.69 -6.67 -6.15
CA GLN A 123 1.23 -6.78 -6.07
C GLN A 123 0.83 -7.58 -4.85
N VAL A 124 -0.09 -7.03 -4.05
CA VAL A 124 -0.77 -7.75 -2.97
C VAL A 124 -2.19 -8.03 -3.41
N SER A 125 -2.62 -9.26 -3.23
CA SER A 125 -3.97 -9.69 -3.58
C SER A 125 -4.55 -10.64 -2.53
N ILE A 126 -5.86 -10.82 -2.57
CA ILE A 126 -6.57 -11.80 -1.76
C ILE A 126 -7.28 -12.79 -2.67
N ASN A 127 -7.13 -14.06 -2.34
CA ASN A 127 -7.79 -15.16 -3.01
C ASN A 127 -8.72 -15.87 -2.04
N ILE A 128 -9.98 -16.03 -2.42
CA ILE A 128 -10.97 -16.81 -1.68
C ILE A 128 -11.28 -18.05 -2.52
N SER A 129 -11.00 -19.23 -1.97
CA SER A 129 -11.31 -20.51 -2.59
C SER A 129 -12.46 -21.18 -1.85
N LYS A 130 -13.51 -21.58 -2.57
CA LYS A 130 -14.64 -22.34 -2.04
C LYS A 130 -14.19 -23.71 -1.54
N PRO A 131 -15.03 -24.42 -0.74
CA PRO A 131 -14.75 -25.77 -0.27
C PRO A 131 -14.31 -26.72 -1.39
N GLY A 132 -13.28 -27.54 -1.13
CA GLY A 132 -12.75 -28.55 -2.05
C GLY A 132 -12.07 -28.02 -3.32
N ILE A 133 -11.96 -26.71 -3.50
CA ILE A 133 -11.41 -26.12 -4.72
C ILE A 133 -9.88 -26.11 -4.70
N THR A 134 -9.30 -26.51 -5.85
CA THR A 134 -7.88 -26.34 -6.16
C THR A 134 -7.71 -25.16 -7.12
N LYS A 135 -6.75 -24.27 -6.83
CA LYS A 135 -6.32 -23.16 -7.69
C LYS A 135 -4.81 -23.22 -7.91
N GLY A 136 -4.32 -22.54 -8.93
CA GLY A 136 -2.92 -22.58 -9.35
C GLY A 136 -2.76 -23.53 -10.52
N GLN A 137 -1.93 -24.59 -10.40
CA GLN A 137 -1.55 -25.50 -11.48
C GLN A 137 -0.74 -24.79 -12.55
N HIS A 138 0.24 -24.02 -12.12
CA HIS A 138 1.14 -23.29 -13.01
C HIS A 138 2.49 -23.04 -12.34
N TRP A 139 3.47 -22.68 -13.14
CA TRP A 139 4.79 -22.29 -12.70
C TRP A 139 5.21 -20.95 -13.32
N HIS A 140 6.21 -20.34 -12.72
CA HIS A 140 6.82 -19.08 -13.14
C HIS A 140 8.31 -19.27 -13.40
N ASN A 141 8.86 -18.45 -14.32
CA ASN A 141 10.28 -18.49 -14.62
C ASN A 141 11.09 -17.55 -13.68
N THR A 142 10.73 -16.29 -13.62
CA THR A 142 11.40 -15.28 -12.76
C THR A 142 10.47 -14.63 -11.75
N LYS A 143 9.18 -14.67 -12.00
CA LYS A 143 8.15 -14.23 -11.09
C LYS A 143 8.13 -15.15 -9.88
N TRP A 144 8.12 -14.58 -8.69
CA TRP A 144 7.95 -15.32 -7.45
C TRP A 144 6.81 -14.77 -6.63
N GLU A 145 6.21 -15.62 -5.86
CA GLU A 145 5.08 -15.29 -5.01
C GLU A 145 5.29 -15.88 -3.61
N PHE A 146 4.56 -15.39 -2.64
CA PHE A 146 4.34 -16.12 -1.41
C PHE A 146 2.87 -16.03 -1.01
N PHE A 147 2.38 -17.11 -0.42
CA PHE A 147 1.00 -17.25 0.03
C PHE A 147 0.95 -17.31 1.55
N ILE A 148 -0.02 -16.60 2.11
CA ILE A 148 -0.29 -16.53 3.54
C ILE A 148 -1.77 -16.88 3.73
N VAL A 149 -2.07 -18.05 4.27
CA VAL A 149 -3.44 -18.42 4.62
C VAL A 149 -3.83 -17.71 5.91
N VAL A 150 -4.92 -16.96 5.88
CA VAL A 150 -5.41 -16.14 7.00
C VAL A 150 -6.74 -16.63 7.56
N SER A 151 -7.43 -17.53 6.85
CA SER A 151 -8.66 -18.20 7.31
C SER A 151 -8.88 -19.50 6.56
N GLY A 152 -9.43 -20.50 7.22
CA GLY A 152 -9.67 -21.84 6.67
C GLY A 152 -8.44 -22.73 6.78
N HIS A 153 -8.53 -23.91 6.14
CA HIS A 153 -7.54 -24.97 6.19
C HIS A 153 -7.22 -25.44 4.76
N GLY A 154 -5.95 -25.45 4.38
CA GLY A 154 -5.54 -25.75 3.03
C GLY A 154 -4.22 -26.50 2.92
N LEU A 155 -3.95 -26.96 1.70
CA LEU A 155 -2.69 -27.61 1.33
C LEU A 155 -2.09 -26.86 0.14
N ILE A 156 -0.86 -26.41 0.29
CA ILE A 156 -0.04 -25.89 -0.81
C ILE A 156 0.88 -26.99 -1.26
N GLN A 157 0.90 -27.25 -2.55
CA GLN A 157 1.79 -28.23 -3.17
C GLN A 157 2.71 -27.55 -4.17
N GLN A 158 3.96 -27.99 -4.23
CA GLN A 158 4.94 -27.52 -5.19
C GLN A 158 5.74 -28.71 -5.74
N ARG A 159 5.93 -28.74 -7.05
CA ARG A 159 6.76 -29.75 -7.73
C ARG A 159 7.72 -29.06 -8.69
N ARG A 160 9.01 -29.37 -8.58
CA ARG A 160 10.00 -28.84 -9.51
C ARG A 160 9.73 -29.36 -10.93
N ILE A 161 9.81 -28.47 -11.91
CA ILE A 161 9.68 -28.88 -13.33
C ILE A 161 10.73 -29.94 -13.68
N GLY A 162 10.26 -31.06 -14.26
CA GLY A 162 11.11 -32.23 -14.59
C GLY A 162 11.40 -33.15 -13.40
N SER A 163 10.73 -33.01 -12.27
CA SER A 163 10.81 -33.91 -11.12
C SER A 163 9.43 -34.46 -10.77
N ASP A 164 9.38 -35.62 -10.15
CA ASP A 164 8.17 -36.25 -9.63
C ASP A 164 7.96 -35.98 -8.12
N GLU A 165 8.96 -35.37 -7.47
CA GLU A 165 8.89 -35.07 -6.04
C GLU A 165 7.96 -33.89 -5.78
N VAL A 166 6.95 -34.08 -4.92
CA VAL A 166 5.99 -33.06 -4.51
C VAL A 166 6.27 -32.64 -3.07
N LEU A 167 6.51 -31.34 -2.90
CA LEU A 167 6.59 -30.70 -1.59
C LEU A 167 5.19 -30.32 -1.14
N ASN A 168 4.82 -30.66 0.09
CA ASN A 168 3.50 -30.43 0.66
C ASN A 168 3.62 -29.53 1.90
N PHE A 169 2.82 -28.45 1.95
CA PHE A 169 2.74 -27.51 3.06
C PHE A 169 1.28 -27.40 3.49
N GLU A 170 0.94 -28.01 4.61
CA GLU A 170 -0.37 -27.85 5.24
C GLU A 170 -0.41 -26.50 5.96
N VAL A 171 -1.44 -25.70 5.68
CA VAL A 171 -1.55 -24.29 6.10
C VAL A 171 -2.94 -24.01 6.66
N SER A 172 -3.02 -23.14 7.67
CA SER A 172 -4.30 -22.74 8.26
C SER A 172 -4.30 -21.30 8.76
N GLY A 173 -5.50 -20.74 8.93
CA GLY A 173 -5.68 -19.44 9.57
C GLY A 173 -5.35 -19.44 11.08
N ASP A 174 -5.25 -20.59 11.72
CA ASP A 174 -4.90 -20.71 13.14
C ASP A 174 -3.39 -20.53 13.37
N LYS A 175 -2.60 -20.80 12.36
CA LYS A 175 -1.14 -20.61 12.36
C LYS A 175 -0.71 -19.89 11.09
N ILE A 176 -0.53 -18.59 11.19
CA ILE A 176 -0.17 -17.75 10.05
C ILE A 176 1.29 -17.98 9.64
N GLU A 177 1.48 -18.56 8.47
CA GLU A 177 2.79 -18.84 7.88
C GLU A 177 2.84 -18.36 6.43
N ALA A 178 4.01 -17.90 5.99
CA ALA A 178 4.25 -17.57 4.60
C ALA A 178 4.94 -18.74 3.90
N VAL A 179 4.39 -19.19 2.79
CA VAL A 179 4.98 -20.22 1.92
C VAL A 179 5.41 -19.58 0.61
N HIS A 180 6.69 -19.64 0.29
CA HIS A 180 7.22 -19.18 -1.00
C HIS A 180 6.83 -20.10 -2.14
N MET A 181 6.27 -19.52 -3.20
CA MET A 181 6.12 -20.19 -4.49
C MET A 181 7.42 -20.02 -5.27
N LEU A 182 8.13 -21.11 -5.47
CA LEU A 182 9.48 -21.07 -6.02
C LEU A 182 9.46 -20.97 -7.55
N PRO A 183 10.25 -20.08 -8.17
CA PRO A 183 10.44 -20.08 -9.62
C PRO A 183 10.92 -21.43 -10.12
N GLY A 184 10.36 -21.91 -11.25
CA GLY A 184 10.66 -23.23 -11.79
C GLY A 184 9.96 -24.40 -11.07
N TYR A 185 9.03 -24.10 -10.17
CA TYR A 185 8.15 -25.08 -9.53
C TYR A 185 6.70 -24.82 -9.92
N THR A 186 6.03 -25.85 -10.44
CA THR A 186 4.58 -25.79 -10.54
C THR A 186 3.98 -25.87 -9.14
N HIS A 187 2.94 -25.09 -8.91
CA HIS A 187 2.32 -25.01 -7.59
C HIS A 187 0.80 -24.93 -7.68
N ASN A 188 0.16 -25.34 -6.61
CA ASN A 188 -1.27 -25.20 -6.39
C ASN A 188 -1.57 -24.89 -4.91
N ILE A 189 -2.80 -24.48 -4.65
CA ILE A 189 -3.37 -24.40 -3.32
C ILE A 189 -4.75 -25.07 -3.33
N ILE A 190 -4.98 -25.96 -2.38
CA ILE A 190 -6.18 -26.78 -2.23
C ILE A 190 -6.91 -26.34 -0.95
N ASN A 191 -8.20 -26.04 -1.06
CA ASN A 191 -9.04 -25.89 0.14
C ASN A 191 -9.44 -27.29 0.64
N LEU A 192 -8.96 -27.68 1.81
CA LEU A 192 -9.22 -28.98 2.41
C LEU A 192 -10.58 -29.06 3.17
N SER A 193 -11.25 -27.93 3.36
CA SER A 193 -12.55 -27.91 4.03
C SER A 193 -13.68 -28.26 3.05
N ASP A 194 -14.68 -28.97 3.54
CA ASP A 194 -15.91 -29.27 2.81
C ASP A 194 -16.99 -28.17 2.98
N THR A 195 -16.80 -27.26 3.94
CA THR A 195 -17.83 -26.29 4.34
C THR A 195 -17.35 -24.84 4.35
N GLU A 196 -16.05 -24.60 4.57
CA GLU A 196 -15.51 -23.26 4.78
C GLU A 196 -14.65 -22.80 3.61
N ASN A 197 -14.65 -21.49 3.38
CA ASN A 197 -13.76 -20.88 2.40
C ASN A 197 -12.32 -20.84 2.94
N LEU A 198 -11.37 -21.05 2.04
CA LEU A 198 -9.95 -20.77 2.28
C LEU A 198 -9.64 -19.36 1.83
N VAL A 199 -9.10 -18.53 2.72
CA VAL A 199 -8.72 -17.15 2.45
C VAL A 199 -7.20 -17.03 2.49
N THR A 200 -6.63 -16.65 1.35
CA THR A 200 -5.18 -16.53 1.17
C THR A 200 -4.82 -15.10 0.75
N VAL A 201 -3.92 -14.47 1.50
CA VAL A 201 -3.22 -13.27 1.07
C VAL A 201 -2.03 -13.70 0.23
N MET A 202 -1.86 -13.04 -0.90
CA MET A 202 -0.82 -13.36 -1.88
C MET A 202 0.01 -12.12 -2.15
N TYR A 203 1.33 -12.25 -2.14
CA TYR A 203 2.24 -11.24 -2.65
C TYR A 203 2.91 -11.77 -3.91
N CYS A 204 3.07 -10.91 -4.88
CA CYS A 204 3.84 -11.16 -6.09
C CYS A 204 4.84 -10.03 -6.31
N ASN A 205 6.07 -10.36 -6.74
CA ASN A 205 7.12 -9.38 -7.00
C ASN A 205 6.89 -8.50 -8.23
N GLU A 206 5.88 -8.80 -9.03
CA GLU A 206 5.51 -8.01 -10.20
C GLU A 206 3.99 -7.94 -10.38
N ILE A 207 3.53 -6.86 -11.00
CA ILE A 207 2.12 -6.67 -11.37
C ILE A 207 1.83 -7.58 -12.57
N PHE A 208 0.65 -8.24 -12.55
CA PHE A 208 0.24 -9.10 -13.66
C PHE A 208 0.15 -8.32 -14.98
N ASN A 209 0.86 -8.80 -15.99
CA ASN A 209 0.82 -8.26 -17.34
C ASN A 209 0.28 -9.34 -18.31
N PRO A 210 -0.94 -9.18 -18.86
CA PRO A 210 -1.54 -10.17 -19.75
C PRO A 210 -0.75 -10.37 -21.06
N ASN A 211 0.07 -9.40 -21.48
CA ASN A 211 0.89 -9.49 -22.67
C ASN A 211 2.23 -10.22 -22.41
N LYS A 212 2.63 -10.35 -21.15
CA LYS A 212 3.85 -11.04 -20.73
C LYS A 212 3.62 -11.64 -19.32
N PRO A 213 2.80 -12.71 -19.23
CA PRO A 213 2.29 -13.17 -17.94
C PRO A 213 3.32 -13.93 -17.08
N ASP A 214 4.45 -14.39 -17.64
CA ASP A 214 5.41 -15.32 -16.99
C ASP A 214 4.70 -16.40 -16.15
N THR A 215 3.66 -17.02 -16.75
CA THR A 215 2.81 -18.00 -16.08
C THR A 215 2.51 -19.12 -17.07
N TYR A 216 2.92 -20.35 -16.74
CA TYR A 216 2.84 -21.51 -17.60
C TYR A 216 2.06 -22.60 -16.90
N PHE A 217 1.00 -23.08 -17.55
CA PHE A 217 0.16 -24.15 -17.01
C PHE A 217 0.93 -25.47 -16.94
N GLU A 218 0.94 -26.08 -15.76
CA GLU A 218 1.41 -27.45 -15.53
C GLU A 218 0.84 -27.96 -14.20
N LEU A 219 0.36 -29.22 -14.19
CA LEU A 219 -0.13 -29.85 -12.97
C LEU A 219 1.01 -30.14 -11.99
N VAL A 220 0.69 -30.04 -10.70
CA VAL A 220 1.57 -30.54 -9.64
C VAL A 220 1.55 -32.05 -9.61
#